data_b9a3c978f3e4bbb28b26acd5eee3f543
#
_entry.id   b9a3c978f3e4bbb28b26acd5eee3f543
#
_cell.length_a   1.000
_cell.length_b   1.000
_cell.length_c   1.000
_cell.angle_alpha   90.00
_cell.angle_beta   90.00
_cell.angle_gamma   90.00
#
_symmetry.space_group_name_H-M   'P 1'
#
loop_
_entity.id
_entity.type
_entity.pdbx_description
1 polymer ?
#
loop_
_entity_poly.entity_id
_entity_poly.type
_entity_poly.pdbx_seq_one_letter_code
_entity_poly.pdbx_strand_id
1 'polypeptide(L)'
;MKTQILDVQKLSDYLTVHMTGFTAPLSAEKFEGGQSNPTFKLTAADGKHYVLRRKPPGELLKSAHAVDREFRVISALRDTDVPVPKTFVLCEDDDIVGSMFYVMEYKEGRILWDPLLPDAADNAERSAIYDAMNQTMAALHNVDVDAVGLTSFGRPGNYFERQLGRWSKQYRASETCHIASMESLMTWLVAKMPEDDGTVR
;
A
#
# COMPACT_ATOMS: atom_id res chain seq x y z
N MET A 1 -10.27 -23.53 1.42
CA MET A 1 -10.36 -22.07 1.62
C MET A 1 -11.60 -21.58 0.90
N LYS A 2 -12.59 -21.01 1.59
CA LYS A 2 -13.78 -20.43 0.91
C LYS A 2 -13.30 -19.24 0.08
N THR A 3 -13.40 -19.34 -1.24
CA THR A 3 -13.23 -18.22 -2.16
C THR A 3 -14.26 -17.17 -1.77
N GLN A 4 -13.83 -16.08 -1.15
CA GLN A 4 -14.75 -15.05 -0.73
C GLN A 4 -15.18 -14.25 -1.94
N ILE A 5 -16.39 -14.58 -2.41
CA ILE A 5 -17.06 -13.92 -3.50
C ILE A 5 -17.42 -12.50 -3.04
N LEU A 6 -17.09 -11.52 -3.86
CA LEU A 6 -17.50 -10.14 -3.65
C LEU A 6 -19.02 -10.07 -3.87
N ASP A 7 -19.79 -9.43 -2.98
CA ASP A 7 -21.19 -9.12 -3.25
C ASP A 7 -21.27 -7.97 -4.25
N VAL A 8 -21.29 -8.34 -5.53
CA VAL A 8 -21.22 -7.39 -6.64
C VAL A 8 -22.44 -6.47 -6.69
N GLN A 9 -23.63 -6.98 -6.29
CA GLN A 9 -24.85 -6.17 -6.30
C GLN A 9 -24.79 -5.09 -5.21
N LYS A 10 -24.48 -5.45 -3.97
CA LYS A 10 -24.31 -4.47 -2.89
C LYS A 10 -23.24 -3.45 -3.20
N LEU A 11 -22.12 -3.88 -3.77
CA LEU A 11 -21.04 -2.98 -4.19
C LEU A 11 -21.52 -2.01 -5.28
N SER A 12 -22.26 -2.50 -6.28
CA SER A 12 -22.80 -1.67 -7.35
C SER A 12 -23.75 -0.59 -6.82
N ASP A 13 -24.65 -0.99 -5.91
CA ASP A 13 -25.59 -0.05 -5.27
C ASP A 13 -24.85 1.00 -4.44
N TYR A 14 -23.86 0.59 -3.65
CA TYR A 14 -23.02 1.48 -2.88
C TYR A 14 -22.27 2.48 -3.75
N LEU A 15 -21.61 2.02 -4.82
CA LEU A 15 -20.83 2.89 -5.71
C LEU A 15 -21.72 3.86 -6.50
N THR A 16 -22.95 3.48 -6.83
CA THR A 16 -23.91 4.37 -7.48
C THR A 16 -24.22 5.60 -6.61
N VAL A 17 -24.26 5.44 -5.29
CA VAL A 17 -24.54 6.53 -4.34
C VAL A 17 -23.27 7.34 -4.02
N HIS A 18 -22.12 6.69 -3.86
CA HIS A 18 -20.92 7.29 -3.26
C HIS A 18 -19.83 7.66 -4.27
N MET A 19 -19.96 7.27 -5.54
CA MET A 19 -18.92 7.51 -6.55
C MET A 19 -19.51 8.29 -7.75
N THR A 20 -19.20 9.57 -7.81
CA THR A 20 -19.66 10.44 -8.91
C THR A 20 -19.20 9.93 -10.28
N GLY A 21 -20.13 9.78 -11.20
CA GLY A 21 -19.85 9.33 -12.58
C GLY A 21 -19.69 7.81 -12.72
N PHE A 22 -20.05 7.04 -11.69
CA PHE A 22 -20.16 5.59 -11.77
C PHE A 22 -21.47 5.20 -12.46
N THR A 23 -21.43 4.14 -13.30
CA THR A 23 -22.58 3.63 -14.03
C THR A 23 -22.79 2.15 -13.73
N ALA A 24 -23.90 1.82 -13.05
CA ALA A 24 -24.31 0.45 -12.76
C ALA A 24 -24.93 -0.24 -14.00
N PRO A 25 -24.92 -1.60 -14.06
CA PRO A 25 -24.30 -2.53 -13.12
C PRO A 25 -22.78 -2.62 -13.31
N LEU A 26 -22.12 -3.31 -12.37
CA LEU A 26 -20.70 -3.63 -12.49
C LEU A 26 -20.44 -5.14 -12.56
N SER A 27 -19.30 -5.51 -13.11
CA SER A 27 -18.69 -6.82 -12.92
C SER A 27 -17.37 -6.69 -12.18
N ALA A 28 -16.94 -7.74 -11.46
CA ALA A 28 -15.71 -7.76 -10.69
C ALA A 28 -14.90 -9.01 -11.00
N GLU A 29 -13.62 -8.83 -11.30
CA GLU A 29 -12.65 -9.88 -11.56
C GLU A 29 -11.48 -9.74 -10.59
N LYS A 30 -11.11 -10.82 -9.89
CA LYS A 30 -9.98 -10.79 -8.97
C LYS A 30 -8.67 -10.86 -9.74
N PHE A 31 -7.73 -9.96 -9.42
CA PHE A 31 -6.37 -10.08 -9.95
C PHE A 31 -5.68 -11.34 -9.40
N GLU A 32 -4.96 -12.02 -10.27
CA GLU A 32 -4.04 -13.09 -9.87
C GLU A 32 -2.78 -12.45 -9.25
N GLY A 33 -2.29 -13.04 -8.18
CA GLY A 33 -1.16 -12.50 -7.42
C GLY A 33 -1.60 -11.56 -6.28
N GLY A 34 -0.62 -11.18 -5.44
CA GLY A 34 -0.87 -10.36 -4.25
C GLY A 34 -1.47 -11.17 -3.08
N GLN A 35 -0.63 -11.47 -2.09
CA GLN A 35 -1.03 -12.34 -0.96
C GLN A 35 -1.69 -11.57 0.20
N SER A 36 -1.54 -10.25 0.23
CA SER A 36 -1.89 -9.47 1.42
C SER A 36 -3.30 -8.89 1.38
N ASN A 37 -3.61 -8.05 0.40
CA ASN A 37 -4.91 -7.38 0.28
C ASN A 37 -5.59 -7.81 -1.03
N PRO A 38 -6.73 -8.50 -0.99
CA PRO A 38 -7.46 -8.89 -2.19
C PRO A 38 -7.76 -7.66 -3.06
N THR A 39 -7.40 -7.75 -4.34
CA THR A 39 -7.54 -6.68 -5.32
C THR A 39 -8.38 -7.16 -6.49
N PHE A 40 -9.31 -6.34 -6.97
CA PHE A 40 -10.27 -6.68 -8.02
C PHE A 40 -10.29 -5.59 -9.10
N LYS A 41 -10.37 -6.02 -10.36
CA LYS A 41 -10.75 -5.16 -11.46
C LYS A 41 -12.27 -5.06 -11.48
N LEU A 42 -12.79 -3.86 -11.47
CA LEU A 42 -14.20 -3.57 -11.63
C LEU A 42 -14.45 -3.04 -13.04
N THR A 43 -15.46 -3.52 -13.71
CA THR A 43 -15.91 -3.01 -15.02
C THR A 43 -17.33 -2.49 -14.88
N ALA A 44 -17.52 -1.19 -15.06
CA ALA A 44 -18.83 -0.53 -15.04
C ALA A 44 -19.58 -0.72 -16.37
N ALA A 45 -20.89 -0.47 -16.38
CA ALA A 45 -21.73 -0.66 -17.57
C ALA A 45 -21.34 0.23 -18.75
N ASP A 46 -20.70 1.38 -18.51
CA ASP A 46 -20.17 2.28 -19.53
C ASP A 46 -18.79 1.87 -20.08
N GLY A 47 -18.28 0.70 -19.65
CA GLY A 47 -17.00 0.16 -20.08
C GLY A 47 -15.79 0.72 -19.31
N LYS A 48 -15.98 1.64 -18.38
CA LYS A 48 -14.88 2.14 -17.54
C LYS A 48 -14.40 1.08 -16.56
N HIS A 49 -13.09 1.10 -16.31
CA HIS A 49 -12.45 0.19 -15.38
C HIS A 49 -11.97 0.92 -14.13
N TYR A 50 -12.06 0.22 -12.99
CA TYR A 50 -11.58 0.67 -11.69
C TYR A 50 -10.87 -0.47 -10.98
N VAL A 51 -10.15 -0.15 -9.91
CA VAL A 51 -9.53 -1.14 -9.02
C VAL A 51 -10.14 -1.01 -7.64
N LEU A 52 -10.68 -2.11 -7.11
CA LEU A 52 -11.07 -2.22 -5.72
C LEU A 52 -9.99 -2.99 -4.97
N ARG A 53 -9.55 -2.43 -3.83
CA ARG A 53 -8.62 -3.08 -2.92
C ARG A 53 -9.22 -3.14 -1.53
N ARG A 54 -9.29 -4.32 -0.92
CA ARG A 54 -9.91 -4.52 0.39
C ARG A 54 -9.02 -5.22 1.39
N LYS A 55 -9.31 -5.06 2.68
CA LYS A 55 -8.74 -5.89 3.72
C LYS A 55 -9.11 -7.36 3.49
N PRO A 56 -8.23 -8.33 3.82
CA PRO A 56 -8.67 -9.71 3.93
C PRO A 56 -9.75 -9.79 5.02
N PRO A 57 -10.74 -10.65 4.84
CA PRO A 57 -11.73 -10.87 5.89
C PRO A 57 -11.18 -11.75 7.01
N GLY A 58 -11.76 -11.62 8.19
CA GLY A 58 -11.39 -12.36 9.41
C GLY A 58 -10.59 -11.51 10.40
N GLU A 59 -10.18 -12.14 11.50
CA GLU A 59 -9.36 -11.48 12.51
C GLU A 59 -7.94 -11.23 11.98
N LEU A 60 -7.55 -9.97 11.94
CA LEU A 60 -6.26 -9.52 11.45
C LEU A 60 -5.40 -8.99 12.59
N LEU A 61 -4.08 -9.14 12.47
CA LEU A 61 -3.16 -8.49 13.39
C LEU A 61 -3.36 -6.98 13.35
N LYS A 62 -3.34 -6.34 14.51
CA LYS A 62 -3.47 -4.90 14.65
C LYS A 62 -2.44 -4.18 13.76
N SER A 63 -2.89 -3.27 12.94
CA SER A 63 -2.10 -2.53 11.93
C SER A 63 -1.66 -3.30 10.67
N ALA A 64 -2.00 -4.58 10.53
CA ALA A 64 -1.85 -5.28 9.26
C ALA A 64 -2.99 -4.89 8.30
N HIS A 65 -2.68 -4.86 7.00
CA HIS A 65 -3.68 -4.66 5.94
C HIS A 65 -4.46 -3.32 6.03
N ALA A 66 -3.79 -2.24 6.39
CA ALA A 66 -4.38 -0.92 6.61
C ALA A 66 -4.69 -0.20 5.28
N VAL A 67 -5.78 -0.60 4.59
CA VAL A 67 -6.21 -0.02 3.30
C VAL A 67 -6.66 1.44 3.42
N ASP A 68 -7.14 1.85 4.59
CA ASP A 68 -7.41 3.24 4.96
C ASP A 68 -6.15 4.11 4.89
N ARG A 69 -5.03 3.58 5.38
CA ARG A 69 -3.73 4.27 5.29
C ARG A 69 -3.21 4.33 3.86
N GLU A 70 -3.38 3.26 3.09
CA GLU A 70 -3.06 3.24 1.66
C GLU A 70 -3.86 4.33 0.92
N PHE A 71 -5.18 4.35 1.10
CA PHE A 71 -6.07 5.35 0.51
C PHE A 71 -5.66 6.78 0.88
N ARG A 72 -5.35 7.03 2.16
CA ARG A 72 -4.94 8.35 2.65
C ARG A 72 -3.66 8.83 1.96
N VAL A 73 -2.64 7.98 1.86
CA VAL A 73 -1.36 8.36 1.22
C VAL A 73 -1.56 8.60 -0.27
N ILE A 74 -2.21 7.67 -0.99
CA ILE A 74 -2.45 7.81 -2.44
C ILE A 74 -3.25 9.09 -2.72
N SER A 75 -4.26 9.38 -1.90
CA SER A 75 -5.08 10.60 -2.06
C SER A 75 -4.29 11.88 -1.80
N ALA A 76 -3.40 11.87 -0.81
CA ALA A 76 -2.56 13.01 -0.48
C ALA A 76 -1.51 13.32 -1.56
N LEU A 77 -1.02 12.30 -2.25
CA LEU A 77 -0.01 12.43 -3.30
C LEU A 77 -0.59 12.83 -4.67
N ARG A 78 -1.91 12.91 -4.82
CA ARG A 78 -2.56 13.10 -6.12
C ARG A 78 -2.11 14.35 -6.90
N ASP A 79 -1.83 15.42 -6.20
CA ASP A 79 -1.47 16.71 -6.79
C ASP A 79 0.05 16.98 -6.67
N THR A 80 0.86 15.93 -6.57
CA THR A 80 2.32 15.97 -6.54
C THR A 80 2.92 15.35 -7.81
N ASP A 81 4.25 15.41 -7.94
CA ASP A 81 4.98 14.76 -9.04
C ASP A 81 5.06 13.23 -8.91
N VAL A 82 4.51 12.65 -7.84
CA VAL A 82 4.46 11.20 -7.65
C VAL A 82 3.31 10.60 -8.46
N PRO A 83 3.56 9.70 -9.41
CA PRO A 83 2.51 9.13 -10.27
C PRO A 83 1.65 8.11 -9.51
N VAL A 84 0.60 8.56 -8.89
CA VAL A 84 -0.37 7.72 -8.17
C VAL A 84 -1.69 7.61 -8.93
N PRO A 85 -2.45 6.50 -8.78
CA PRO A 85 -3.79 6.40 -9.33
C PRO A 85 -4.74 7.34 -8.59
N LYS A 86 -5.73 7.88 -9.30
CA LYS A 86 -6.80 8.66 -8.68
C LYS A 86 -7.62 7.76 -7.75
N THR A 87 -7.81 8.19 -6.51
CA THR A 87 -8.72 7.55 -5.56
C THR A 87 -10.13 8.12 -5.71
N PHE A 88 -11.17 7.29 -5.50
CA PHE A 88 -12.56 7.69 -5.64
C PHE A 88 -13.32 7.63 -4.32
N VAL A 89 -13.29 6.48 -3.64
CA VAL A 89 -14.04 6.26 -2.41
C VAL A 89 -13.33 5.30 -1.48
N LEU A 90 -13.40 5.58 -0.18
CA LEU A 90 -13.06 4.66 0.91
C LEU A 90 -14.36 4.26 1.60
N CYS A 91 -14.56 2.96 1.80
CA CYS A 91 -15.69 2.39 2.53
C CYS A 91 -15.16 1.68 3.76
N GLU A 92 -15.60 2.13 4.93
CA GLU A 92 -15.26 1.55 6.23
C GLU A 92 -16.35 0.60 6.75
N ASP A 93 -17.45 0.47 5.99
CA ASP A 93 -18.58 -0.40 6.32
C ASP A 93 -18.32 -1.83 5.81
N ASP A 94 -18.12 -2.74 6.75
CA ASP A 94 -17.87 -4.15 6.44
C ASP A 94 -19.10 -4.87 5.88
N ASP A 95 -20.31 -4.32 6.04
CA ASP A 95 -21.56 -4.95 5.55
C ASP A 95 -21.69 -4.91 4.02
N ILE A 96 -20.92 -4.06 3.34
CA ILE A 96 -20.99 -3.91 1.88
C ILE A 96 -20.33 -5.10 1.18
N VAL A 97 -19.05 -5.37 1.48
CA VAL A 97 -18.29 -6.45 0.84
C VAL A 97 -17.55 -7.36 1.83
N GLY A 98 -17.90 -7.29 3.11
CA GLY A 98 -17.33 -8.14 4.16
C GLY A 98 -16.03 -7.63 4.77
N SER A 99 -15.53 -6.48 4.36
CA SER A 99 -14.37 -5.80 4.96
C SER A 99 -14.17 -4.42 4.34
N MET A 100 -13.51 -3.51 5.08
CA MET A 100 -13.13 -2.19 4.59
C MET A 100 -12.41 -2.28 3.24
N PHE A 101 -12.73 -1.37 2.31
CA PHE A 101 -12.15 -1.30 0.98
C PHE A 101 -12.03 0.14 0.48
N TYR A 102 -11.24 0.32 -0.58
CA TYR A 102 -11.27 1.55 -1.36
C TYR A 102 -11.28 1.25 -2.86
N VAL A 103 -11.73 2.25 -3.63
CA VAL A 103 -11.75 2.20 -5.09
C VAL A 103 -10.83 3.27 -5.64
N MET A 104 -10.02 2.88 -6.62
CA MET A 104 -9.10 3.76 -7.33
C MET A 104 -9.17 3.53 -8.84
N GLU A 105 -8.52 4.41 -9.58
CA GLU A 105 -8.36 4.34 -11.02
C GLU A 105 -7.65 3.05 -11.45
N TYR A 106 -8.14 2.45 -12.53
CA TYR A 106 -7.42 1.38 -13.21
C TYR A 106 -6.40 2.00 -14.18
N LYS A 107 -5.14 1.67 -14.01
CA LYS A 107 -4.07 2.05 -14.92
C LYS A 107 -3.72 0.88 -15.83
N GLU A 108 -3.82 1.07 -17.13
CA GLU A 108 -3.27 0.13 -18.08
C GLU A 108 -1.75 0.24 -18.15
N GLY A 109 -1.08 -0.89 -18.31
CA GLY A 109 0.37 -0.90 -18.41
C GLY A 109 0.95 -2.31 -18.35
N ARG A 110 2.25 -2.39 -18.60
CA ARG A 110 3.00 -3.63 -18.45
C ARG A 110 3.35 -3.86 -16.98
N ILE A 111 3.23 -5.09 -16.53
CA ILE A 111 3.70 -5.51 -15.21
C ILE A 111 5.06 -6.17 -15.37
N LEU A 112 6.08 -5.56 -14.80
CA LEU A 112 7.45 -6.02 -14.88
C LEU A 112 7.77 -6.84 -13.63
N TRP A 113 7.70 -8.18 -13.75
CA TRP A 113 7.91 -9.10 -12.62
C TRP A 113 9.38 -9.39 -12.36
N ASP A 114 10.19 -9.42 -13.42
CA ASP A 114 11.61 -9.74 -13.34
C ASP A 114 12.44 -8.44 -13.39
N PRO A 115 13.28 -8.17 -12.37
CA PRO A 115 14.15 -7.00 -12.39
C PRO A 115 15.17 -7.02 -13.53
N LEU A 116 15.45 -8.17 -14.15
CA LEU A 116 16.30 -8.23 -15.35
C LEU A 116 15.62 -7.67 -16.60
N LEU A 117 14.30 -7.44 -16.54
CA LEU A 117 13.48 -6.90 -17.64
C LEU A 117 13.70 -7.67 -18.95
N PRO A 118 13.45 -9.00 -19.00
CA PRO A 118 13.71 -9.81 -20.19
C PRO A 118 12.89 -9.38 -21.39
N ASP A 119 11.70 -8.78 -21.16
CA ASP A 119 10.79 -8.31 -22.19
C ASP A 119 11.08 -6.87 -22.69
N ALA A 120 12.13 -6.24 -22.20
CA ALA A 120 12.57 -4.95 -22.71
C ALA A 120 13.22 -5.15 -24.10
N ALA A 121 12.89 -4.26 -25.03
CA ALA A 121 13.36 -4.34 -26.41
C ALA A 121 14.89 -4.29 -26.53
N ASP A 122 15.54 -3.45 -25.70
CA ASP A 122 16.98 -3.27 -25.67
C ASP A 122 17.48 -2.70 -24.33
N ASN A 123 18.77 -2.42 -24.25
CA ASN A 123 19.38 -1.82 -23.05
C ASN A 123 18.98 -0.36 -22.85
N ALA A 124 18.61 0.36 -23.89
CA ALA A 124 18.14 1.75 -23.76
C ALA A 124 16.77 1.77 -23.09
N GLU A 125 15.86 0.86 -23.44
CA GLU A 125 14.57 0.72 -22.76
C GLU A 125 14.76 0.29 -21.28
N ARG A 126 15.68 -0.65 -21.00
CA ARG A 126 16.00 -1.03 -19.60
C ARG A 126 16.46 0.18 -18.78
N SER A 127 17.39 0.95 -19.35
CA SER A 127 17.89 2.16 -18.69
C SER A 127 16.75 3.16 -18.41
N ALA A 128 15.90 3.41 -19.41
CA ALA A 128 14.78 4.33 -19.28
C ALA A 128 13.77 3.89 -18.20
N ILE A 129 13.50 2.58 -18.07
CA ILE A 129 12.63 2.05 -17.01
C ILE A 129 13.24 2.30 -15.63
N TYR A 130 14.53 2.00 -15.42
CA TYR A 130 15.20 2.25 -14.14
C TYR A 130 15.34 3.74 -13.84
N ASP A 131 15.58 4.58 -14.85
CA ASP A 131 15.61 6.04 -14.67
C ASP A 131 14.23 6.56 -14.22
N ALA A 132 13.14 6.09 -14.82
CA ALA A 132 11.78 6.44 -14.43
C ALA A 132 11.47 5.98 -12.99
N MET A 133 11.92 4.80 -12.58
CA MET A 133 11.79 4.33 -11.19
C MET A 133 12.55 5.25 -10.22
N ASN A 134 13.79 5.61 -10.55
CA ASN A 134 14.60 6.52 -9.73
C ASN A 134 13.98 7.92 -9.63
N GLN A 135 13.45 8.45 -10.74
CA GLN A 135 12.74 9.74 -10.74
C GLN A 135 11.49 9.69 -9.85
N THR A 136 10.69 8.63 -9.93
CA THR A 136 9.51 8.44 -9.08
C THR A 136 9.89 8.35 -7.60
N MET A 137 10.95 7.62 -7.28
CA MET A 137 11.46 7.50 -5.91
C MET A 137 11.98 8.84 -5.40
N ALA A 138 12.71 9.59 -6.21
CA ALA A 138 13.18 10.93 -5.88
C ALA A 138 12.00 11.90 -5.66
N ALA A 139 10.99 11.87 -6.52
CA ALA A 139 9.77 12.65 -6.36
C ALA A 139 9.08 12.35 -5.02
N LEU A 140 8.93 11.06 -4.67
CA LEU A 140 8.34 10.65 -3.39
C LEU A 140 9.16 11.14 -2.18
N HIS A 141 10.49 11.04 -2.23
CA HIS A 141 11.37 11.48 -1.15
C HIS A 141 11.40 13.01 -0.97
N ASN A 142 11.03 13.77 -2.00
CA ASN A 142 10.97 15.23 -1.95
C ASN A 142 9.57 15.78 -1.64
N VAL A 143 8.58 14.90 -1.36
CA VAL A 143 7.25 15.36 -0.96
C VAL A 143 7.33 16.09 0.37
N ASP A 144 6.79 17.30 0.41
CA ASP A 144 6.56 18.02 1.65
C ASP A 144 5.36 17.38 2.38
N VAL A 145 5.68 16.62 3.44
CA VAL A 145 4.72 15.83 4.22
C VAL A 145 3.65 16.72 4.87
N ASP A 146 4.00 17.93 5.25
CA ASP A 146 3.09 18.88 5.88
C ASP A 146 2.16 19.51 4.82
N ALA A 147 2.70 19.90 3.69
CA ALA A 147 1.93 20.48 2.59
C ALA A 147 0.86 19.53 2.03
N VAL A 148 1.15 18.21 2.00
CA VAL A 148 0.17 17.20 1.55
C VAL A 148 -0.73 16.67 2.68
N GLY A 149 -0.67 17.23 3.89
CA GLY A 149 -1.55 16.87 5.00
C GLY A 149 -1.26 15.50 5.64
N LEU A 150 -0.02 15.01 5.54
CA LEU A 150 0.43 13.73 6.11
C LEU A 150 1.24 13.85 7.41
N THR A 151 1.33 15.03 8.03
CA THR A 151 2.05 15.27 9.30
C THR A 151 1.72 14.25 10.38
N SER A 152 0.43 13.88 10.51
CA SER A 152 -0.05 12.90 11.49
C SER A 152 0.00 11.44 11.01
N PHE A 153 0.53 11.19 9.82
CA PHE A 153 0.56 9.84 9.23
C PHE A 153 1.58 8.93 9.93
N GLY A 154 2.74 9.47 10.29
CA GLY A 154 3.80 8.83 11.06
C GLY A 154 3.94 9.45 12.46
N ARG A 155 4.85 8.89 13.24
CA ARG A 155 5.30 9.48 14.50
C ARG A 155 6.67 10.09 14.25
N PRO A 156 6.82 11.42 14.31
CA PRO A 156 8.11 12.06 14.15
C PRO A 156 9.05 11.68 15.30
N GLY A 157 10.34 11.71 15.03
CA GLY A 157 11.41 11.48 15.99
C GLY A 157 11.55 10.05 16.51
N ASN A 158 12.69 9.76 17.09
CA ASN A 158 13.02 8.49 17.75
C ASN A 158 12.80 7.24 16.88
N TYR A 159 13.00 7.37 15.55
CA TYR A 159 12.74 6.26 14.64
C TYR A 159 13.63 5.04 14.96
N PHE A 160 14.92 5.24 15.10
CA PHE A 160 15.88 4.16 15.37
C PHE A 160 15.62 3.50 16.73
N GLU A 161 15.36 4.29 17.77
CA GLU A 161 15.04 3.78 19.10
C GLU A 161 13.77 2.90 19.06
N ARG A 162 12.71 3.39 18.40
CA ARG A 162 11.46 2.62 18.26
C ARG A 162 11.63 1.33 17.45
N GLN A 163 12.43 1.37 16.37
CA GLN A 163 12.68 0.17 15.57
C GLN A 163 13.50 -0.85 16.34
N LEU A 164 14.58 -0.41 16.96
CA LEU A 164 15.44 -1.28 17.77
C LEU A 164 14.66 -1.91 18.91
N GLY A 165 13.88 -1.13 19.65
CA GLY A 165 13.03 -1.65 20.72
C GLY A 165 11.99 -2.66 20.23
N ARG A 166 11.33 -2.41 19.09
CA ARG A 166 10.37 -3.34 18.47
C ARG A 166 11.02 -4.64 18.06
N TRP A 167 12.12 -4.59 17.32
CA TRP A 167 12.79 -5.76 16.78
C TRP A 167 13.47 -6.59 17.87
N SER A 168 14.07 -5.93 18.87
CA SER A 168 14.63 -6.64 20.03
C SER A 168 13.53 -7.37 20.82
N LYS A 169 12.37 -6.73 21.04
CA LYS A 169 11.24 -7.39 21.68
C LYS A 169 10.70 -8.56 20.87
N GLN A 170 10.62 -8.43 19.55
CA GLN A 170 10.14 -9.50 18.67
C GLN A 170 11.14 -10.67 18.64
N TYR A 171 12.43 -10.38 18.56
CA TYR A 171 13.47 -11.42 18.65
C TYR A 171 13.35 -12.20 19.94
N ARG A 172 13.26 -11.51 21.11
CA ARG A 172 13.08 -12.16 22.41
C ARG A 172 11.84 -13.05 22.47
N ALA A 173 10.74 -12.61 21.87
CA ALA A 173 9.49 -13.38 21.86
C ALA A 173 9.56 -14.62 20.95
N SER A 174 10.46 -14.65 19.97
CA SER A 174 10.65 -15.77 19.03
C SER A 174 11.94 -16.57 19.26
N GLU A 175 12.71 -16.23 20.28
CA GLU A 175 13.98 -16.90 20.60
C GLU A 175 13.74 -18.35 21.01
N THR A 176 14.36 -19.27 20.28
CA THR A 176 14.30 -20.72 20.56
C THR A 176 15.58 -21.24 21.20
N CYS A 177 16.69 -20.51 21.04
CA CYS A 177 17.99 -20.81 21.69
C CYS A 177 18.77 -19.49 21.83
N HIS A 178 19.63 -19.43 22.84
CA HIS A 178 20.50 -18.27 23.07
C HIS A 178 21.57 -18.15 22.00
N ILE A 179 21.64 -16.96 21.35
CA ILE A 179 22.64 -16.62 20.35
C ILE A 179 23.45 -15.41 20.85
N ALA A 180 24.67 -15.67 21.33
CA ALA A 180 25.54 -14.68 21.95
C ALA A 180 25.84 -13.47 21.02
N SER A 181 25.98 -13.70 19.71
CA SER A 181 26.19 -12.63 18.73
C SER A 181 24.98 -11.69 18.58
N MET A 182 23.75 -12.20 18.75
CA MET A 182 22.53 -11.37 18.75
C MET A 182 22.46 -10.49 20.00
N GLU A 183 22.84 -11.01 21.16
CA GLU A 183 22.94 -10.21 22.39
C GLU A 183 23.94 -9.08 22.25
N SER A 184 25.14 -9.41 21.74
CA SER A 184 26.19 -8.44 21.49
C SER A 184 25.74 -7.37 20.49
N LEU A 185 25.04 -7.77 19.42
CA LEU A 185 24.49 -6.86 18.41
C LEU A 185 23.45 -5.91 19.00
N MET A 186 22.48 -6.40 19.74
CA MET A 186 21.45 -5.56 20.38
C MET A 186 22.08 -4.54 21.32
N THR A 187 23.06 -4.96 22.13
CA THR A 187 23.80 -4.06 23.03
C THR A 187 24.59 -3.01 22.24
N TRP A 188 25.28 -3.42 21.19
CA TRP A 188 26.08 -2.53 20.34
C TRP A 188 25.22 -1.50 19.62
N LEU A 189 24.04 -1.91 19.08
CA LEU A 189 23.12 -1.00 18.39
C LEU A 189 22.57 0.09 19.32
N VAL A 190 22.29 -0.24 20.58
CA VAL A 190 21.88 0.78 21.58
C VAL A 190 23.02 1.79 21.80
N ALA A 191 24.26 1.28 22.00
CA ALA A 191 25.42 2.13 22.29
C ALA A 191 25.87 3.00 21.09
N LYS A 192 25.54 2.60 19.88
CA LYS A 192 25.91 3.27 18.62
C LYS A 192 24.73 3.90 17.89
N MET A 193 23.59 4.05 18.58
CA MET A 193 22.42 4.67 17.98
C MET A 193 22.72 6.12 17.61
N PRO A 194 22.46 6.54 16.36
CA PRO A 194 22.62 7.94 15.98
C PRO A 194 21.61 8.82 16.71
N GLU A 195 21.97 10.06 16.93
CA GLU A 195 21.04 11.08 17.42
C GLU A 195 19.91 11.26 16.40
N ASP A 196 18.69 11.37 16.90
CA ASP A 196 17.51 11.62 16.07
C ASP A 196 17.36 13.13 15.87
N ASP A 197 17.42 13.60 14.64
CA ASP A 197 17.23 15.00 14.27
C ASP A 197 15.77 15.44 14.23
N GLY A 198 14.83 14.50 14.46
CA GLY A 198 13.38 14.74 14.43
C GLY A 198 12.82 14.98 13.02
N THR A 199 13.65 14.87 11.99
CA THR A 199 13.22 15.11 10.60
C THR A 199 12.39 13.93 10.09
N VAL A 200 11.19 14.22 9.60
CA VAL A 200 10.35 13.24 8.86
C VAL A 200 10.52 13.53 7.38
N ARG A 201 10.93 12.53 6.64
CA ARG A 201 11.02 12.59 5.18
C ARG A 201 10.36 11.37 4.57
#